data_951d90ab4443da1ca817ae0a49f74638
#
_entry.id   951d90ab4443da1ca817ae0a49f74638
#
_cell.length_a   1.000
_cell.length_b   1.000
_cell.length_c   1.000
_cell.angle_alpha   90.00
_cell.angle_beta   90.00
_cell.angle_gamma   90.00
#
_symmetry.space_group_name_H-M   'P 1'
#
loop_
_entity.id
_entity.type
_entity.pdbx_description
1 polymer ?
#
loop_
_entity_poly.entity_id
_entity_poly.type
_entity_poly.pdbx_seq_one_letter_code
_entity_poly.pdbx_strand_id
1 'polypeptide(L)'
;MRGISHSLAVLQHVLTLLRTILLIGVLGLMLAAGYWVYEIWNEKTVYERYLHNLLGEQRVAEVCILDQQRPADESVRTTVRFQEFRQNGQPLSPLVVTLPGEEIYVDAFVTLFESGAVKSGQAKSLYLFRRIFTEQMAPQVGFPLYRSEGSGDGIPQSYVHQDIDRTAQRRVWGHLWRLIEDVAYAETQHVRTTFGQAVYAKMQPGQCYSLTIQHNGGLLLHTRTP
;
A
#
# COMPACT_ATOMS: atom_id res chain seq x y z
N MET A 1 17.41 68.03 -38.05
CA MET A 1 16.63 66.82 -38.34
C MET A 1 17.30 65.46 -38.02
N ARG A 2 18.62 65.37 -37.75
CA ARG A 2 19.32 64.13 -37.47
C ARG A 2 19.12 63.55 -36.03
N GLY A 3 18.70 64.36 -35.04
CA GLY A 3 18.54 63.91 -33.68
C GLY A 3 17.26 63.10 -33.38
N ILE A 4 16.17 63.36 -34.14
CA ILE A 4 14.88 62.71 -33.93
C ILE A 4 14.85 61.25 -34.43
N SER A 5 15.61 60.96 -35.52
CA SER A 5 15.69 59.64 -36.07
C SER A 5 16.51 58.65 -35.19
N HIS A 6 17.49 59.17 -34.47
CA HIS A 6 18.29 58.35 -33.51
C HIS A 6 17.48 57.98 -32.27
N SER A 7 16.69 58.87 -31.72
CA SER A 7 15.85 58.58 -30.54
C SER A 7 14.71 57.62 -30.87
N LEU A 8 14.14 57.67 -32.07
CA LEU A 8 13.12 56.71 -32.52
C LEU A 8 13.70 55.28 -32.70
N ALA A 9 14.92 55.16 -33.25
CA ALA A 9 15.58 53.86 -33.39
C ALA A 9 15.93 53.22 -32.05
N VAL A 10 16.41 54.01 -31.10
CA VAL A 10 16.69 53.54 -29.71
C VAL A 10 15.38 53.05 -29.03
N LEU A 11 14.30 53.84 -29.18
CA LEU A 11 13.01 53.45 -28.61
C LEU A 11 12.48 52.13 -29.19
N GLN A 12 12.64 51.93 -30.51
CA GLN A 12 12.25 50.69 -31.17
C GLN A 12 13.07 49.47 -30.68
N HIS A 13 14.37 49.65 -30.46
CA HIS A 13 15.21 48.58 -29.91
C HIS A 13 14.87 48.22 -28.46
N VAL A 14 14.59 49.22 -27.62
CA VAL A 14 14.13 49.02 -26.23
C VAL A 14 12.78 48.26 -26.22
N LEU A 15 11.83 48.67 -27.06
CA LEU A 15 10.52 48.00 -27.15
C LEU A 15 10.65 46.55 -27.67
N THR A 16 11.56 46.30 -28.60
CA THR A 16 11.81 44.91 -29.09
C THR A 16 12.45 44.07 -28.00
N LEU A 17 13.40 44.60 -27.25
CA LEU A 17 14.03 43.92 -26.11
C LEU A 17 13.01 43.59 -25.01
N LEU A 18 12.17 44.52 -24.63
CA LEU A 18 11.10 44.29 -23.67
C LEU A 18 10.13 43.21 -24.14
N ARG A 19 9.76 43.24 -25.40
CA ARG A 19 8.88 42.23 -26.01
C ARG A 19 9.49 40.83 -26.01
N THR A 20 10.80 40.73 -26.36
CA THR A 20 11.51 39.43 -26.32
C THR A 20 11.64 38.89 -24.90
N ILE A 21 11.96 39.73 -23.91
CA ILE A 21 12.03 39.35 -22.49
C ILE A 21 10.66 38.87 -22.00
N LEU A 22 9.57 39.58 -22.36
CA LEU A 22 8.21 39.18 -22.02
C LEU A 22 7.86 37.81 -22.62
N LEU A 23 8.19 37.59 -23.90
CA LEU A 23 7.93 36.32 -24.59
C LEU A 23 8.69 35.16 -23.95
N ILE A 24 9.96 35.36 -23.59
CA ILE A 24 10.78 34.35 -22.88
C ILE A 24 10.18 34.06 -21.51
N GLY A 25 9.74 35.10 -20.78
CA GLY A 25 9.07 34.93 -19.49
C GLY A 25 7.76 34.14 -19.57
N VAL A 26 6.92 34.44 -20.56
CA VAL A 26 5.68 33.70 -20.82
C VAL A 26 5.95 32.26 -21.21
N LEU A 27 6.94 32.01 -22.07
CA LEU A 27 7.35 30.67 -22.46
C LEU A 27 7.87 29.86 -21.26
N GLY A 28 8.68 30.48 -20.39
CA GLY A 28 9.17 29.87 -19.17
C GLY A 28 8.02 29.49 -18.21
N LEU A 29 7.04 30.38 -18.05
CA LEU A 29 5.83 30.13 -17.26
C LEU A 29 5.00 28.97 -17.82
N MET A 30 4.82 28.91 -19.14
CA MET A 30 4.10 27.82 -19.80
C MET A 30 4.81 26.46 -19.63
N LEU A 31 6.13 26.44 -19.74
CA LEU A 31 6.92 25.24 -19.52
C LEU A 31 6.85 24.77 -18.05
N ALA A 32 6.95 25.68 -17.11
CA ALA A 32 6.81 25.38 -15.69
C ALA A 32 5.39 24.87 -15.34
N ALA A 33 4.35 25.50 -15.86
CA ALA A 33 2.97 25.04 -15.70
C ALA A 33 2.74 23.67 -16.36
N GLY A 34 3.25 23.45 -17.56
CA GLY A 34 3.19 22.16 -18.26
C GLY A 34 3.89 21.04 -17.48
N TYR A 35 5.08 21.34 -16.93
CA TYR A 35 5.81 20.40 -16.07
C TYR A 35 5.00 20.05 -14.80
N TRP A 36 4.41 21.04 -14.16
CA TRP A 36 3.60 20.85 -12.95
C TRP A 36 2.34 20.01 -13.21
N VAL A 37 1.65 20.28 -14.33
CA VAL A 37 0.50 19.47 -14.78
C VAL A 37 0.93 18.04 -15.11
N TYR A 38 2.08 17.87 -15.78
CA TYR A 38 2.64 16.54 -16.08
C TYR A 38 2.95 15.75 -14.80
N GLU A 39 3.53 16.39 -13.81
CA GLU A 39 3.87 15.73 -12.53
C GLU A 39 2.61 15.28 -11.78
N ILE A 40 1.57 16.12 -11.71
CA ILE A 40 0.27 15.77 -11.11
C ILE A 40 -0.39 14.62 -11.89
N TRP A 41 -0.36 14.64 -13.20
CA TRP A 41 -0.94 13.61 -14.06
C TRP A 41 -0.21 12.28 -13.91
N ASN A 42 1.10 12.32 -13.86
CA ASN A 42 1.94 11.14 -13.70
C ASN A 42 1.72 10.48 -12.33
N GLU A 43 1.66 11.26 -11.26
CA GLU A 43 1.30 10.75 -9.92
C GLU A 43 -0.07 10.08 -9.92
N LYS A 44 -1.08 10.70 -10.50
CA LYS A 44 -2.43 10.15 -10.58
C LYS A 44 -2.48 8.84 -11.35
N THR A 45 -1.81 8.77 -12.49
CA THR A 45 -1.76 7.56 -13.33
C THR A 45 -1.03 6.41 -12.64
N VAL A 46 0.07 6.70 -11.94
CA VAL A 46 0.81 5.70 -11.16
C VAL A 46 -0.07 5.21 -10.00
N TYR A 47 -0.75 6.11 -9.30
CA TYR A 47 -1.65 5.78 -8.21
C TYR A 47 -2.83 4.89 -8.66
N GLU A 48 -3.51 5.25 -9.75
CA GLU A 48 -4.61 4.48 -10.32
C GLU A 48 -4.15 3.09 -10.80
N ARG A 49 -3.01 2.99 -11.46
CA ARG A 49 -2.44 1.72 -11.91
C ARG A 49 -2.03 0.82 -10.75
N TYR A 50 -1.49 1.41 -9.69
CA TYR A 50 -1.15 0.69 -8.48
C TYR A 50 -2.41 0.16 -7.79
N LEU A 51 -3.45 0.97 -7.64
CA LEU A 51 -4.73 0.57 -7.10
C LEU A 51 -5.41 -0.49 -7.99
N HIS A 52 -5.36 -0.36 -9.30
CA HIS A 52 -5.97 -1.33 -10.23
C HIS A 52 -5.36 -2.73 -10.09
N ASN A 53 -4.07 -2.85 -9.83
CA ASN A 53 -3.41 -4.13 -9.61
C ASN A 53 -3.75 -4.79 -8.25
N LEU A 54 -4.37 -4.06 -7.32
CA LEU A 54 -4.80 -4.56 -6.02
C LEU A 54 -6.13 -5.35 -6.06
N LEU A 55 -6.69 -5.67 -7.22
CA LEU A 55 -8.10 -6.00 -7.45
C LEU A 55 -8.37 -7.48 -7.77
N GLY A 56 -9.01 -8.23 -6.92
CA GLY A 56 -9.58 -9.59 -7.15
C GLY A 56 -9.72 -10.36 -5.84
N GLU A 57 -10.61 -11.32 -5.81
CA GLU A 57 -10.50 -12.39 -4.83
C GLU A 57 -9.14 -13.06 -5.07
N GLN A 58 -8.21 -12.80 -4.19
CA GLN A 58 -6.87 -13.29 -4.34
C GLN A 58 -6.46 -14.02 -3.06
N ARG A 59 -5.86 -15.18 -3.24
CA ARG A 59 -5.13 -15.83 -2.15
C ARG A 59 -3.95 -14.93 -1.78
N VAL A 60 -3.99 -14.41 -0.56
CA VAL A 60 -3.04 -13.40 -0.09
C VAL A 60 -2.01 -13.97 0.87
N ALA A 61 -2.37 -15.04 1.57
CA ALA A 61 -1.45 -15.75 2.44
C ALA A 61 -1.87 -17.22 2.65
N GLU A 62 -0.97 -17.98 3.26
CA GLU A 62 -1.18 -19.34 3.72
C GLU A 62 -0.66 -19.48 5.16
N VAL A 63 -1.43 -20.15 5.99
CA VAL A 63 -1.07 -20.50 7.35
C VAL A 63 -1.07 -22.01 7.46
N CYS A 64 0.06 -22.62 7.77
CA CYS A 64 0.18 -24.07 7.98
C CYS A 64 0.60 -24.35 9.42
N ILE A 65 -0.06 -25.29 10.05
CA ILE A 65 0.32 -25.81 11.36
C ILE A 65 1.33 -26.91 11.15
N LEU A 66 2.57 -26.64 11.53
CA LEU A 66 3.66 -27.59 11.37
C LEU A 66 3.68 -28.62 12.49
N ASP A 67 3.43 -28.16 13.72
CA ASP A 67 3.48 -28.98 14.92
C ASP A 67 2.62 -28.38 16.03
N GLN A 68 2.09 -29.27 16.90
CA GLN A 68 1.45 -28.87 18.15
C GLN A 68 1.93 -29.81 19.28
N GLN A 69 2.54 -29.24 20.28
CA GLN A 69 3.04 -29.95 21.44
C GLN A 69 2.17 -29.64 22.66
N ARG A 70 1.84 -30.67 23.41
CA ARG A 70 1.11 -30.56 24.70
C ARG A 70 2.00 -31.10 25.82
N PRO A 71 2.90 -30.30 26.37
CA PRO A 71 3.65 -30.68 27.56
C PRO A 71 2.69 -30.98 28.72
N ALA A 72 3.04 -31.89 29.59
CA ALA A 72 2.16 -32.41 30.66
C ALA A 72 1.71 -31.27 31.64
N ASP A 73 2.54 -30.25 31.82
CA ASP A 73 2.35 -29.18 32.81
C ASP A 73 2.30 -27.77 32.18
N GLU A 74 2.29 -27.64 30.86
CA GLU A 74 2.32 -26.36 30.18
C GLU A 74 1.18 -26.18 29.16
N SER A 75 0.94 -24.94 28.77
CA SER A 75 0.02 -24.61 27.69
C SER A 75 0.49 -25.22 26.36
N VAL A 76 -0.47 -25.58 25.51
CA VAL A 76 -0.20 -26.05 24.14
C VAL A 76 0.69 -25.06 23.43
N ARG A 77 1.69 -25.56 22.70
CA ARG A 77 2.57 -24.77 21.82
C ARG A 77 2.34 -25.17 20.37
N THR A 78 1.98 -24.22 19.56
CA THR A 78 1.72 -24.42 18.14
C THR A 78 2.80 -23.77 17.30
N THR A 79 3.45 -24.55 16.44
CA THR A 79 4.41 -24.05 15.46
C THR A 79 3.70 -23.80 14.14
N VAL A 80 3.72 -22.56 13.71
CA VAL A 80 2.99 -22.05 12.54
C VAL A 80 3.98 -21.60 11.48
N ARG A 81 3.70 -21.95 10.24
CA ARG A 81 4.33 -21.35 9.06
C ARG A 81 3.33 -20.39 8.42
N PHE A 82 3.66 -19.11 8.41
CA PHE A 82 2.93 -18.07 7.68
C PHE A 82 3.67 -17.74 6.40
N GLN A 83 2.97 -17.76 5.27
CA GLN A 83 3.53 -17.43 3.97
C GLN A 83 2.62 -16.45 3.24
N GLU A 84 3.12 -15.25 3.04
CA GLU A 84 2.43 -14.23 2.25
C GLU A 84 2.76 -14.40 0.77
N PHE A 85 1.84 -13.98 -0.10
CA PHE A 85 2.01 -13.99 -1.55
C PHE A 85 2.04 -12.57 -2.09
N ARG A 86 2.89 -12.36 -3.09
CA ARG A 86 2.83 -11.14 -3.90
C ARG A 86 1.55 -11.13 -4.73
N GLN A 87 1.21 -9.98 -5.27
CA GLN A 87 0.03 -9.82 -6.14
C GLN A 87 0.09 -10.70 -7.40
N ASN A 88 1.27 -11.00 -7.89
CA ASN A 88 1.49 -11.94 -8.99
C ASN A 88 1.42 -13.43 -8.58
N GLY A 89 1.04 -13.72 -7.32
CA GLY A 89 0.96 -15.08 -6.77
C GLY A 89 2.29 -15.68 -6.35
N GLN A 90 3.41 -14.99 -6.50
CA GLN A 90 4.71 -15.49 -6.05
C GLN A 90 4.78 -15.48 -4.52
N PRO A 91 5.25 -16.59 -3.89
CA PRO A 91 5.42 -16.66 -2.46
C PRO A 91 6.58 -15.76 -2.00
N LEU A 92 6.37 -15.08 -0.87
CA LEU A 92 7.46 -14.46 -0.11
C LEU A 92 8.18 -15.50 0.75
N SER A 93 9.27 -15.11 1.37
CA SER A 93 9.95 -15.97 2.34
C SER A 93 9.01 -16.33 3.50
N PRO A 94 8.83 -17.62 3.82
CA PRO A 94 7.94 -18.02 4.89
C PRO A 94 8.49 -17.57 6.25
N LEU A 95 7.57 -17.27 7.15
CA LEU A 95 7.84 -17.02 8.55
C LEU A 95 7.42 -18.25 9.35
N VAL A 96 8.31 -18.77 10.19
CA VAL A 96 7.99 -19.85 11.12
C VAL A 96 8.09 -19.32 12.54
N VAL A 97 7.03 -19.48 13.30
CA VAL A 97 6.94 -19.02 14.69
C VAL A 97 6.23 -20.06 15.55
N THR A 98 6.69 -20.21 16.79
CA THR A 98 6.03 -21.04 17.81
C THR A 98 5.34 -20.13 18.81
N LEU A 99 4.03 -20.33 18.97
CA LEU A 99 3.16 -19.54 19.82
C LEU A 99 2.47 -20.43 20.87
N PRO A 100 2.17 -19.92 22.07
CA PRO A 100 1.35 -20.65 23.04
C PRO A 100 -0.11 -20.67 22.55
N GLY A 101 -0.84 -21.77 22.75
CA GLY A 101 -2.23 -21.92 22.36
C GLY A 101 -2.46 -22.74 21.11
N GLU A 102 -3.73 -22.95 20.77
CA GLU A 102 -4.17 -23.79 19.63
C GLU A 102 -5.15 -23.08 18.69
N GLU A 103 -5.68 -21.92 19.07
CA GLU A 103 -6.46 -21.07 18.18
C GLU A 103 -5.58 -19.96 17.64
N ILE A 104 -5.40 -19.92 16.33
CA ILE A 104 -4.54 -18.95 15.68
C ILE A 104 -5.38 -17.81 15.09
N TYR A 105 -5.00 -16.60 15.42
CA TYR A 105 -5.58 -15.35 14.93
C TYR A 105 -4.59 -14.66 14.01
N VAL A 106 -5.01 -14.30 12.81
CA VAL A 106 -4.24 -13.48 11.87
C VAL A 106 -4.95 -12.15 11.72
N ASP A 107 -4.29 -11.09 12.16
CA ASP A 107 -4.79 -9.73 12.16
C ASP A 107 -4.20 -8.94 10.98
N ALA A 108 -5.07 -8.23 10.27
CA ALA A 108 -4.70 -7.39 9.14
C ALA A 108 -5.38 -6.01 9.21
N PHE A 109 -4.70 -5.00 8.75
CA PHE A 109 -5.35 -3.75 8.35
C PHE A 109 -6.06 -3.97 7.02
N VAL A 110 -7.29 -3.51 6.93
CA VAL A 110 -8.03 -3.44 5.68
C VAL A 110 -8.48 -2.00 5.46
N THR A 111 -8.10 -1.42 4.36
CA THR A 111 -8.52 -0.08 3.95
C THR A 111 -9.54 -0.21 2.85
N LEU A 112 -10.74 0.31 3.09
CA LEU A 112 -11.83 0.36 2.13
C LEU A 112 -11.90 1.75 1.51
N PHE A 113 -11.85 1.82 0.20
CA PHE A 113 -12.06 3.07 -0.52
C PHE A 113 -13.56 3.27 -0.79
N GLU A 114 -14.09 4.48 -0.59
CA GLU A 114 -15.53 4.74 -0.72
C GLU A 114 -16.08 4.52 -2.14
N SER A 115 -17.35 4.24 -2.18
CA SER A 115 -18.13 3.59 -3.25
C SER A 115 -18.13 4.23 -4.65
N GLY A 116 -17.61 5.43 -4.85
CA GLY A 116 -17.49 6.01 -6.20
C GLY A 116 -16.43 5.29 -7.04
N ALA A 117 -15.28 5.02 -6.45
CA ALA A 117 -14.17 4.29 -7.06
C ALA A 117 -14.43 2.76 -7.11
N VAL A 118 -15.21 2.24 -6.14
CA VAL A 118 -15.60 0.81 -6.10
C VAL A 118 -16.64 0.46 -7.17
N LYS A 119 -17.62 1.35 -7.43
CA LYS A 119 -18.65 1.14 -8.47
C LYS A 119 -18.08 1.15 -9.90
N SER A 120 -16.98 1.85 -10.11
CA SER A 120 -16.27 1.84 -11.40
C SER A 120 -15.29 0.67 -11.55
N GLY A 121 -15.18 -0.23 -10.56
CA GLY A 121 -14.19 -1.32 -10.55
C GLY A 121 -12.74 -0.86 -10.34
N GLN A 122 -12.55 0.39 -9.94
CA GLN A 122 -11.24 1.04 -9.87
C GLN A 122 -10.60 1.07 -8.49
N ALA A 123 -11.34 0.76 -7.44
CA ALA A 123 -10.75 0.70 -6.11
C ALA A 123 -11.13 -0.60 -5.41
N LYS A 124 -10.14 -1.25 -4.88
CA LYS A 124 -10.24 -2.47 -4.12
C LYS A 124 -9.65 -2.26 -2.73
N SER A 125 -9.97 -3.18 -1.85
CA SER A 125 -9.48 -3.15 -0.49
C SER A 125 -7.98 -3.40 -0.45
N LEU A 126 -7.24 -2.51 0.21
CA LEU A 126 -5.85 -2.74 0.56
C LEU A 126 -5.83 -3.54 1.88
N TYR A 127 -5.03 -4.57 1.95
CA TYR A 127 -4.80 -5.32 3.18
C TYR A 127 -3.31 -5.28 3.55
N LEU A 128 -3.03 -5.31 4.84
CA LEU A 128 -1.69 -5.40 5.37
C LEU A 128 -1.71 -6.29 6.62
N PHE A 129 -1.06 -7.43 6.56
CA PHE A 129 -0.95 -8.31 7.73
C PHE A 129 -0.11 -7.65 8.82
N ARG A 130 -0.70 -7.54 10.02
CA ARG A 130 -0.08 -6.88 11.16
C ARG A 130 0.64 -7.85 12.05
N ARG A 131 -0.09 -8.85 12.52
CA ARG A 131 0.41 -9.78 13.53
C ARG A 131 -0.32 -11.12 13.49
N ILE A 132 0.31 -12.12 14.07
CA ILE A 132 -0.28 -13.41 14.39
C ILE A 132 -0.21 -13.63 15.90
N PHE A 133 -1.29 -14.09 16.50
CA PHE A 133 -1.39 -14.34 17.93
C PHE A 133 -2.35 -15.49 18.19
N THR A 134 -2.52 -15.86 19.44
CA THR A 134 -3.37 -16.99 19.85
C THR A 134 -4.36 -16.53 20.92
N GLU A 135 -5.32 -17.39 21.30
CA GLU A 135 -6.25 -17.16 22.39
C GLU A 135 -5.57 -16.93 23.75
N GLN A 136 -4.31 -17.37 23.90
CA GLN A 136 -3.51 -17.21 25.12
C GLN A 136 -2.67 -15.93 25.13
N MET A 137 -2.77 -15.11 24.08
CA MET A 137 -1.98 -13.89 23.92
C MET A 137 -2.89 -12.67 23.82
N ALA A 138 -2.51 -11.59 24.48
CA ALA A 138 -3.15 -10.31 24.19
C ALA A 138 -2.79 -9.89 22.73
N PRO A 139 -3.75 -9.40 21.95
CA PRO A 139 -3.48 -9.04 20.54
C PRO A 139 -2.31 -8.07 20.34
N GLN A 140 -2.06 -7.21 21.34
CA GLN A 140 -0.99 -6.20 21.30
C GLN A 140 0.42 -6.81 21.34
N VAL A 141 0.56 -8.00 21.96
CA VAL A 141 1.84 -8.72 22.07
C VAL A 141 1.98 -9.83 21.01
N GLY A 142 1.05 -9.90 20.05
CA GLY A 142 1.12 -10.84 18.94
C GLY A 142 2.41 -10.68 18.12
N PHE A 143 2.86 -11.77 17.52
CA PHE A 143 4.06 -11.77 16.68
C PHE A 143 3.84 -10.91 15.43
N PRO A 144 4.68 -9.91 15.16
CA PRO A 144 4.49 -9.01 14.03
C PRO A 144 4.77 -9.73 12.70
N LEU A 145 3.81 -9.69 11.78
CA LEU A 145 3.93 -10.19 10.41
C LEU A 145 4.49 -9.12 9.49
N TYR A 146 4.09 -7.88 9.74
CA TYR A 146 4.64 -6.73 9.03
C TYR A 146 6.00 -6.36 9.62
N ARG A 147 7.01 -6.37 8.78
CA ARG A 147 8.35 -5.88 9.11
C ARG A 147 8.57 -4.55 8.38
N SER A 148 8.32 -3.45 9.05
CA SER A 148 8.72 -2.12 8.57
C SER A 148 10.23 -2.02 8.39
N GLU A 149 10.98 -2.78 9.15
CA GLU A 149 12.45 -2.76 9.17
C GLU A 149 13.11 -3.53 8.02
N GLY A 150 12.36 -4.41 7.33
CA GLY A 150 12.93 -5.31 6.31
C GLY A 150 13.16 -4.68 4.94
N SER A 151 12.41 -3.65 4.58
CA SER A 151 12.53 -2.98 3.28
C SER A 151 13.26 -1.64 3.31
N GLY A 152 13.49 -1.06 4.49
CA GLY A 152 14.19 0.23 4.68
C GLY A 152 13.52 1.44 4.03
N ASP A 153 12.48 1.22 3.23
CA ASP A 153 11.80 2.22 2.42
C ASP A 153 10.27 2.33 2.67
N GLY A 154 9.75 1.61 3.68
CA GLY A 154 8.33 1.67 4.06
C GLY A 154 7.37 0.95 3.11
N ILE A 155 7.87 0.25 2.08
CA ILE A 155 7.05 -0.49 1.13
C ILE A 155 6.92 -1.95 1.60
N PRO A 156 5.70 -2.49 1.85
CA PRO A 156 5.54 -3.90 2.17
C PRO A 156 6.00 -4.79 1.01
N GLN A 157 6.69 -5.88 1.32
CA GLN A 157 7.30 -6.75 0.31
C GLN A 157 6.28 -7.35 -0.68
N SER A 158 5.07 -7.63 -0.22
CA SER A 158 3.96 -8.12 -1.05
C SER A 158 3.52 -7.13 -2.13
N TYR A 159 3.79 -5.85 -1.93
CA TYR A 159 3.39 -4.74 -2.80
C TYR A 159 4.54 -4.12 -3.60
N VAL A 160 5.72 -4.70 -3.55
CA VAL A 160 6.84 -4.23 -4.37
C VAL A 160 6.64 -4.64 -5.82
N HIS A 161 6.56 -3.65 -6.71
CA HIS A 161 6.53 -3.83 -8.16
C HIS A 161 7.89 -3.52 -8.78
N GLN A 162 8.37 -4.40 -9.66
CA GLN A 162 9.66 -4.24 -10.33
C GLN A 162 9.61 -3.21 -11.47
N ASP A 163 8.44 -3.07 -12.10
CA ASP A 163 8.23 -2.20 -13.27
C ASP A 163 7.86 -0.75 -12.90
N ILE A 164 7.77 -0.43 -11.62
CA ILE A 164 7.42 0.90 -11.13
C ILE A 164 8.60 1.49 -10.38
N ASP A 165 8.92 2.76 -10.67
CA ASP A 165 10.00 3.46 -9.99
C ASP A 165 9.87 3.39 -8.47
N ARG A 166 10.96 3.09 -7.79
CA ARG A 166 11.00 2.88 -6.34
C ARG A 166 10.63 4.14 -5.55
N THR A 167 10.99 5.30 -6.08
CA THR A 167 10.68 6.59 -5.47
C THR A 167 9.17 6.88 -5.53
N ALA A 168 8.53 6.56 -6.67
CA ALA A 168 7.09 6.67 -6.82
C ALA A 168 6.35 5.72 -5.85
N GLN A 169 6.81 4.47 -5.72
CA GLN A 169 6.25 3.52 -4.77
C GLN A 169 6.35 4.03 -3.33
N ARG A 170 7.52 4.56 -2.89
CA ARG A 170 7.70 5.12 -1.55
C ARG A 170 6.75 6.28 -1.26
N ARG A 171 6.53 7.16 -2.24
CA ARG A 171 5.61 8.28 -2.10
C ARG A 171 4.18 7.81 -1.89
N VAL A 172 3.72 6.84 -2.68
CA VAL A 172 2.39 6.22 -2.53
C VAL A 172 2.26 5.56 -1.17
N TRP A 173 3.24 4.75 -0.76
CA TRP A 173 3.20 4.07 0.54
C TRP A 173 3.30 5.03 1.72
N GLY A 174 4.07 6.09 1.62
CA GLY A 174 4.09 7.14 2.64
C GLY A 174 2.72 7.80 2.83
N HIS A 175 1.98 8.01 1.74
CA HIS A 175 0.60 8.49 1.80
C HIS A 175 -0.36 7.45 2.40
N LEU A 176 -0.24 6.17 2.01
CA LEU A 176 -1.05 5.08 2.55
C LEU A 176 -0.80 4.87 4.05
N TRP A 177 0.45 4.94 4.50
CA TRP A 177 0.76 4.87 5.93
C TRP A 177 0.08 6.00 6.72
N ARG A 178 0.13 7.21 6.19
CA ARG A 178 -0.56 8.33 6.80
C ARG A 178 -2.08 8.12 6.88
N LEU A 179 -2.69 7.52 5.85
CA LEU A 179 -4.11 7.15 5.88
C LEU A 179 -4.43 6.08 6.93
N ILE A 180 -3.48 5.19 7.22
CA ILE A 180 -3.63 4.12 8.22
C ILE A 180 -3.44 4.66 9.65
N GLU A 181 -2.49 5.57 9.85
CA GLU A 181 -2.08 6.06 11.16
C GLU A 181 -2.88 7.29 11.64
N ASP A 182 -3.37 8.12 10.71
CA ASP A 182 -4.06 9.37 10.98
C ASP A 182 -5.53 9.28 10.53
N VAL A 183 -6.42 8.96 11.48
CA VAL A 183 -7.86 8.79 11.23
C VAL A 183 -8.49 10.08 10.70
N ALA A 184 -8.11 11.26 11.25
CA ALA A 184 -8.65 12.53 10.81
C ALA A 184 -8.25 12.85 9.36
N TYR A 185 -7.02 12.51 8.99
CA TYR A 185 -6.57 12.63 7.61
C TYR A 185 -7.33 11.67 6.69
N ALA A 186 -7.54 10.41 7.09
CA ALA A 186 -8.29 9.44 6.32
C ALA A 186 -9.72 9.90 6.02
N GLU A 187 -10.40 10.50 7.00
CA GLU A 187 -11.74 11.07 6.83
C GLU A 187 -11.76 12.18 5.78
N THR A 188 -10.75 13.06 5.76
CA THR A 188 -10.66 14.12 4.73
C THR A 188 -10.46 13.57 3.32
N GLN A 189 -9.91 12.37 3.20
CA GLN A 189 -9.68 11.69 1.91
C GLN A 189 -10.81 10.73 1.53
N HIS A 190 -11.94 10.74 2.26
CA HIS A 190 -13.07 9.83 2.05
C HIS A 190 -12.67 8.34 2.09
N VAL A 191 -11.70 8.01 2.91
CA VAL A 191 -11.20 6.66 3.11
C VAL A 191 -11.71 6.13 4.45
N ARG A 192 -12.35 4.96 4.42
CA ARG A 192 -12.70 4.22 5.64
C ARG A 192 -11.63 3.19 5.92
N THR A 193 -10.88 3.43 6.97
CA THR A 193 -9.96 2.42 7.50
C THR A 193 -10.72 1.52 8.47
N THR A 194 -10.83 0.24 8.15
CA THR A 194 -11.34 -0.74 9.11
C THR A 194 -10.16 -1.34 9.84
N PHE A 195 -10.03 -1.00 11.10
CA PHE A 195 -8.99 -1.57 11.96
C PHE A 195 -9.36 -3.00 12.34
N GLY A 196 -8.39 -3.93 12.14
CA GLY A 196 -8.39 -5.22 12.80
C GLY A 196 -9.49 -6.18 12.35
N GLN A 197 -9.47 -6.60 11.09
CA GLN A 197 -10.10 -7.87 10.76
C GLN A 197 -9.16 -9.00 11.22
N ALA A 198 -9.56 -9.71 12.26
CA ALA A 198 -8.88 -10.94 12.66
C ALA A 198 -9.70 -12.14 12.19
N VAL A 199 -9.10 -12.99 11.38
CA VAL A 199 -9.64 -14.32 11.09
C VAL A 199 -8.99 -15.32 12.01
N TYR A 200 -9.78 -16.27 12.49
CA TYR A 200 -9.28 -17.28 13.42
C TYR A 200 -9.85 -18.65 13.09
N ALA A 201 -9.13 -19.68 13.46
CA ALA A 201 -9.61 -21.05 13.49
C ALA A 201 -8.87 -21.85 14.55
N LYS A 202 -9.55 -22.86 15.10
CA LYS A 202 -8.89 -23.93 15.84
C LYS A 202 -8.18 -24.81 14.83
N MET A 203 -6.87 -24.76 14.85
CA MET A 203 -6.04 -25.38 13.83
C MET A 203 -5.50 -26.74 14.29
N GLN A 204 -5.34 -27.65 13.36
CA GLN A 204 -4.84 -28.99 13.63
C GLN A 204 -3.46 -29.18 12.98
N PRO A 205 -2.55 -29.94 13.61
CA PRO A 205 -1.25 -30.27 13.04
C PRO A 205 -1.36 -30.84 11.61
N GLY A 206 -0.49 -30.40 10.73
CA GLY A 206 -0.46 -30.84 9.34
C GLY A 206 -1.49 -30.16 8.43
N GLN A 207 -2.42 -29.36 8.96
CA GLN A 207 -3.38 -28.62 8.14
C GLN A 207 -2.80 -27.28 7.67
N CYS A 208 -3.20 -26.91 6.44
CA CYS A 208 -2.93 -25.60 5.87
C CYS A 208 -4.24 -24.87 5.58
N TYR A 209 -4.23 -23.58 5.79
CA TYR A 209 -5.36 -22.68 5.59
C TYR A 209 -4.95 -21.58 4.62
N SER A 210 -5.79 -21.31 3.63
CA SER A 210 -5.62 -20.23 2.68
C SER A 210 -6.34 -18.99 3.18
N LEU A 211 -5.64 -17.86 3.22
CA LEU A 211 -6.26 -16.55 3.45
C LEU A 211 -6.56 -15.92 2.10
N THR A 212 -7.82 -15.53 1.92
CA THR A 212 -8.28 -14.79 0.74
C THR A 212 -8.93 -13.48 1.14
N ILE A 213 -8.72 -12.45 0.35
CA ILE A 213 -9.42 -11.18 0.50
C ILE A 213 -10.57 -11.11 -0.49
N GLN A 214 -11.73 -10.68 0.00
CA GLN A 214 -12.93 -10.47 -0.83
C GLN A 214 -12.97 -9.06 -1.41
N HIS A 215 -13.79 -8.84 -2.44
CA HIS A 215 -14.02 -7.53 -3.06
C HIS A 215 -14.51 -6.45 -2.08
N ASN A 216 -15.24 -6.85 -1.04
CA ASN A 216 -15.73 -5.97 0.02
C ASN A 216 -14.70 -5.71 1.14
N GLY A 217 -13.48 -6.22 0.98
CA GLY A 217 -12.41 -6.14 1.98
C GLY A 217 -12.50 -7.19 3.08
N GLY A 218 -13.44 -8.13 3.01
CA GLY A 218 -13.53 -9.24 3.95
C GLY A 218 -12.32 -10.16 3.82
N LEU A 219 -11.63 -10.45 4.93
CA LEU A 219 -10.60 -11.49 4.99
C LEU A 219 -11.28 -12.82 5.33
N LEU A 220 -11.05 -13.84 4.55
CA LEU A 220 -11.58 -15.18 4.75
C LEU A 220 -10.45 -16.20 4.96
N LEU A 221 -10.73 -17.16 5.81
CA LEU A 221 -9.88 -18.31 6.07
C LEU A 221 -10.56 -19.57 5.53
N HIS A 222 -9.92 -20.26 4.62
CA HIS A 222 -10.42 -21.50 4.02
C HIS A 222 -9.47 -22.64 4.31
N THR A 223 -10.01 -23.78 4.72
CA THR A 223 -9.22 -25.01 4.82
C THR A 223 -8.76 -25.40 3.41
N ARG A 224 -7.47 -25.61 3.24
CA ARG A 224 -6.96 -26.17 2.00
C ARG A 224 -7.05 -27.69 2.10
N THR A 225 -7.95 -28.29 1.33
CA THR A 225 -7.92 -29.72 1.10
C THR A 225 -6.64 -30.06 0.31
N PRO A 226 -5.88 -31.08 0.68
CA PRO A 226 -4.64 -31.47 0.00
C PRO A 226 -4.85 -31.80 -1.47
#